data_36952adaf7c038e7abff394b1a58f67e
#
_entry.id   36952adaf7c038e7abff394b1a58f67e
#
_cell.length_a   1.000
_cell.length_b   1.000
_cell.length_c   1.000
_cell.angle_alpha   90.00
_cell.angle_beta   90.00
_cell.angle_gamma   90.00
#
_symmetry.space_group_name_H-M   'P 1'
#
loop_
_entity.id
_entity.type
_entity.pdbx_description
1 polymer ?
#
loop_
_entity_poly.entity_id
_entity_poly.type
_entity_poly.pdbx_seq_one_letter_code
_entity_poly.pdbx_strand_id
1 'polypeptide(L)'
;MITERRGRAALSALAAVSLAAAGCAAQQNRPAPEATTSPTTAASSTTSTEPAPTTTSLATAMRQWEAAAGKHFTESSQALQQVSDASAAEDPAALGAGCQKLHDTNTVGLQRNLPTPDPRLTERLQRMIDDINTATHACVRFVLTRDEVDAETYRDYLARAVDHLHEAKAILDADLAPR
;
A
#
# COMPACT_ATOMS: atom_id res chain seq x y z
N MET A 1 22.38 -28.43 -41.83
CA MET A 1 22.21 -27.06 -42.33
C MET A 1 21.39 -26.33 -41.31
N ILE A 2 22.06 -25.53 -40.47
CA ILE A 2 21.52 -24.84 -39.32
C ILE A 2 21.34 -23.39 -39.76
N THR A 3 20.11 -22.88 -39.73
CA THR A 3 19.82 -21.48 -40.05
C THR A 3 19.54 -20.71 -38.75
N GLU A 4 20.55 -20.01 -38.25
CA GLU A 4 20.44 -18.98 -37.21
C GLU A 4 19.56 -17.83 -37.71
N ARG A 5 18.46 -17.57 -37.03
CA ARG A 5 17.74 -16.27 -37.08
C ARG A 5 18.04 -15.46 -35.83
N ARG A 6 19.01 -14.57 -35.98
CA ARG A 6 19.23 -13.47 -35.06
C ARG A 6 18.10 -12.46 -35.20
N GLY A 7 17.17 -12.42 -34.23
CA GLY A 7 16.17 -11.38 -34.08
C GLY A 7 16.74 -10.22 -33.23
N ARG A 8 16.82 -9.05 -33.86
CA ARG A 8 17.36 -7.81 -33.30
C ARG A 8 16.45 -7.28 -32.19
N ALA A 9 17.04 -6.99 -31.04
CA ALA A 9 16.44 -6.21 -29.97
C ALA A 9 16.17 -4.78 -30.45
N ALA A 10 14.93 -4.33 -30.37
CA ALA A 10 14.55 -2.94 -30.51
C ALA A 10 14.46 -2.32 -29.10
N LEU A 11 15.46 -1.52 -28.77
CA LEU A 11 15.41 -0.60 -27.63
C LEU A 11 14.44 0.53 -28.00
N SER A 12 13.31 0.61 -27.34
CA SER A 12 12.39 1.76 -27.43
C SER A 12 12.61 2.67 -26.24
N ALA A 13 12.93 3.91 -26.57
CA ALA A 13 13.22 5.01 -25.66
C ALA A 13 12.00 5.40 -24.86
N LEU A 14 12.16 5.57 -23.54
CA LEU A 14 11.22 6.20 -22.63
C LEU A 14 11.21 7.71 -22.86
N ALA A 15 10.11 8.22 -23.37
CA ALA A 15 9.83 9.65 -23.45
C ALA A 15 9.30 10.16 -22.11
N ALA A 16 10.00 11.13 -21.53
CA ALA A 16 9.57 11.87 -20.36
C ALA A 16 8.39 12.79 -20.74
N VAL A 17 7.25 12.62 -20.11
CA VAL A 17 6.12 13.55 -20.18
C VAL A 17 6.07 14.37 -18.90
N SER A 18 6.47 15.65 -19.02
CA SER A 18 6.30 16.67 -17.99
C SER A 18 4.90 17.26 -18.14
N LEU A 19 4.01 17.05 -17.17
CA LEU A 19 2.76 17.80 -17.06
C LEU A 19 2.86 18.79 -15.92
N ALA A 20 2.93 20.07 -16.29
CA ALA A 20 2.65 21.20 -15.42
C ALA A 20 1.14 21.41 -15.38
N ALA A 21 0.53 21.33 -14.21
CA ALA A 21 -0.84 21.77 -13.99
C ALA A 21 -0.85 22.86 -12.94
N ALA A 22 -1.08 24.08 -13.42
CA ALA A 22 -1.40 25.25 -12.61
C ALA A 22 -2.90 25.26 -12.30
N GLY A 23 -3.25 25.64 -11.09
CA GLY A 23 -4.36 26.51 -10.98
C GLY A 23 -5.55 26.16 -10.14
N CYS A 24 -5.84 27.10 -9.33
CA CYS A 24 -7.10 27.68 -8.86
C CYS A 24 -7.59 27.23 -7.48
N ALA A 25 -7.24 28.12 -6.56
CA ALA A 25 -7.92 28.33 -5.29
C ALA A 25 -9.40 28.71 -5.51
N ALA A 26 -10.31 28.06 -4.79
CA ALA A 26 -11.63 28.59 -4.52
C ALA A 26 -11.85 28.55 -3.01
N GLN A 27 -11.72 29.70 -2.41
CA GLN A 27 -12.04 30.00 -1.02
C GLN A 27 -13.54 30.11 -0.88
N GLN A 28 -14.17 29.21 -0.15
CA GLN A 28 -15.58 29.36 0.26
C GLN A 28 -15.64 29.68 1.74
N ASN A 29 -15.97 30.97 2.01
CA ASN A 29 -16.40 31.50 3.29
C ASN A 29 -17.67 30.76 3.76
N ARG A 30 -17.62 30.19 4.96
CA ARG A 30 -18.80 29.69 5.67
C ARG A 30 -18.94 30.47 6.98
N PRO A 31 -20.11 31.05 7.30
CA PRO A 31 -20.31 31.81 8.52
C PRO A 31 -20.39 30.93 9.75
N ALA A 32 -19.93 31.46 10.88
CA ALA A 32 -19.95 30.83 12.18
C ALA A 32 -21.39 30.76 12.77
N PRO A 33 -21.74 29.71 13.47
CA PRO A 33 -22.93 29.72 14.35
C PRO A 33 -22.57 30.18 15.75
N GLU A 34 -23.55 30.92 16.31
CA GLU A 34 -23.56 31.62 17.59
C GLU A 34 -23.34 30.72 18.82
N ALA A 35 -22.71 31.34 19.80
CA ALA A 35 -22.48 30.76 21.13
C ALA A 35 -23.80 30.68 21.95
N THR A 36 -24.14 29.46 22.35
CA THR A 36 -25.16 29.25 23.38
C THR A 36 -24.48 28.93 24.69
N THR A 37 -24.62 29.87 25.65
CA THR A 37 -24.18 29.75 27.03
C THR A 37 -25.12 28.80 27.79
N SER A 38 -24.59 27.76 28.43
CA SER A 38 -25.30 26.92 29.41
C SER A 38 -24.55 26.86 30.75
N PRO A 39 -25.25 26.73 31.88
CA PRO A 39 -24.73 27.09 33.18
C PRO A 39 -23.82 26.03 33.82
N THR A 40 -22.87 26.54 34.57
CA THR A 40 -21.91 25.85 35.42
C THR A 40 -22.60 25.09 36.53
N THR A 41 -22.49 23.77 36.54
CA THR A 41 -22.72 22.94 37.74
C THR A 41 -21.36 22.49 38.25
N ALA A 42 -20.96 23.00 39.40
CA ALA A 42 -19.77 22.60 40.11
C ALA A 42 -19.94 21.18 40.68
N ALA A 43 -19.28 20.21 40.06
CA ALA A 43 -19.11 18.87 40.59
C ALA A 43 -17.75 18.77 41.26
N SER A 44 -17.72 18.47 42.54
CA SER A 44 -16.51 18.22 43.34
C SER A 44 -15.79 16.99 42.79
N SER A 45 -14.62 17.20 42.17
CA SER A 45 -13.77 16.14 41.65
C SER A 45 -12.92 15.56 42.79
N THR A 46 -13.24 14.36 43.23
CA THR A 46 -12.31 13.50 43.98
C THR A 46 -11.19 13.08 43.02
N THR A 47 -10.00 13.60 43.23
CA THR A 47 -8.78 13.25 42.48
C THR A 47 -8.39 11.83 42.82
N SER A 48 -8.87 10.86 42.01
CA SER A 48 -8.29 9.53 41.96
C SER A 48 -7.01 9.64 41.15
N THR A 49 -5.87 9.48 41.79
CA THR A 49 -4.57 9.43 41.13
C THR A 49 -4.46 8.08 40.43
N GLU A 50 -5.04 8.00 39.24
CA GLU A 50 -4.79 6.90 38.31
C GLU A 50 -3.32 6.98 37.83
N PRO A 51 -2.55 5.88 37.90
CA PRO A 51 -1.18 5.89 37.41
C PRO A 51 -1.19 6.30 35.93
N ALA A 52 -0.45 7.35 35.58
CA ALA A 52 -0.36 7.87 34.22
C ALA A 52 0.04 6.74 33.27
N PRO A 53 -0.68 6.50 32.16
CA PRO A 53 -0.35 5.46 31.21
C PRO A 53 1.07 5.72 30.70
N THR A 54 1.93 4.70 30.79
CA THR A 54 3.31 4.76 30.28
C THR A 54 3.22 4.99 28.78
N THR A 55 3.47 6.20 28.31
CA THR A 55 3.39 6.56 26.89
C THR A 55 4.56 5.88 26.18
N THR A 56 4.31 4.73 25.57
CA THR A 56 5.27 4.08 24.68
C THR A 56 5.61 5.04 23.54
N SER A 57 6.90 5.31 23.31
CA SER A 57 7.27 6.20 22.19
C SER A 57 6.82 5.62 20.86
N LEU A 58 6.44 6.48 19.90
CA LEU A 58 6.03 6.05 18.55
C LEU A 58 7.07 5.10 17.93
N ALA A 59 8.35 5.45 18.01
CA ALA A 59 9.42 4.60 17.47
C ALA A 59 9.48 3.19 18.11
N THR A 60 9.17 3.08 19.42
CA THR A 60 9.11 1.77 20.07
C THR A 60 7.90 0.97 19.61
N ALA A 61 6.73 1.59 19.52
CA ALA A 61 5.52 0.97 19.02
C ALA A 61 5.68 0.55 17.55
N MET A 62 6.32 1.38 16.72
CA MET A 62 6.60 1.06 15.32
C MET A 62 7.54 -0.14 15.16
N ARG A 63 8.62 -0.23 15.98
CA ARG A 63 9.49 -1.42 15.97
C ARG A 63 8.76 -2.70 16.35
N GLN A 64 7.84 -2.63 17.33
CA GLN A 64 7.03 -3.79 17.72
C GLN A 64 6.09 -4.22 16.59
N TRP A 65 5.45 -3.25 15.94
CA TRP A 65 4.60 -3.51 14.79
C TRP A 65 5.39 -4.11 13.61
N GLU A 66 6.54 -3.53 13.28
CA GLU A 66 7.43 -4.03 12.21
C GLU A 66 7.88 -5.48 12.47
N ALA A 67 8.23 -5.81 13.72
CA ALA A 67 8.60 -7.17 14.10
C ALA A 67 7.46 -8.18 13.87
N ALA A 68 6.21 -7.77 14.02
CA ALA A 68 5.04 -8.61 13.77
C ALA A 68 4.69 -8.71 12.27
N ALA A 69 4.78 -7.58 11.54
CA ALA A 69 4.36 -7.46 10.14
C ALA A 69 5.47 -7.84 9.13
N GLY A 70 6.74 -7.76 9.51
CA GLY A 70 7.90 -7.83 8.61
C GLY A 70 7.97 -9.09 7.74
N LYS A 71 7.52 -10.24 8.27
CA LYS A 71 7.45 -11.48 7.49
C LYS A 71 6.55 -11.35 6.26
N HIS A 72 5.44 -10.61 6.37
CA HIS A 72 4.49 -10.43 5.26
C HIS A 72 5.06 -9.55 4.15
N PHE A 73 5.91 -8.58 4.46
CA PHE A 73 6.65 -7.81 3.45
C PHE A 73 7.63 -8.69 2.68
N THR A 74 8.35 -9.58 3.37
CA THR A 74 9.25 -10.56 2.73
C THR A 74 8.46 -11.51 1.83
N GLU A 75 7.36 -12.06 2.33
CA GLU A 75 6.48 -12.97 1.57
C GLU A 75 5.85 -12.26 0.36
N SER A 76 5.44 -11.00 0.49
CA SER A 76 4.93 -10.16 -0.62
C SER A 76 5.98 -9.95 -1.70
N SER A 77 7.22 -9.62 -1.30
CA SER A 77 8.32 -9.46 -2.25
C SER A 77 8.61 -10.75 -3.02
N GLN A 78 8.59 -11.90 -2.34
CA GLN A 78 8.74 -13.21 -2.97
C GLN A 78 7.59 -13.53 -3.94
N ALA A 79 6.35 -13.21 -3.55
CA ALA A 79 5.18 -13.42 -4.41
C ALA A 79 5.24 -12.51 -5.65
N LEU A 80 5.66 -11.25 -5.51
CA LEU A 80 5.88 -10.32 -6.64
C LEU A 80 6.95 -10.86 -7.59
N GLN A 81 8.05 -11.39 -7.06
CA GLN A 81 9.08 -12.01 -7.89
C GLN A 81 8.54 -13.23 -8.66
N GLN A 82 7.76 -14.09 -8.00
CA GLN A 82 7.12 -15.26 -8.65
C GLN A 82 6.19 -14.82 -9.79
N VAL A 83 5.39 -13.77 -9.59
CA VAL A 83 4.52 -13.20 -10.61
C VAL A 83 5.34 -12.68 -11.79
N SER A 84 6.44 -11.96 -11.53
CA SER A 84 7.33 -11.43 -12.55
C SER A 84 7.99 -12.55 -13.38
N ASP A 85 8.54 -13.56 -12.71
CA ASP A 85 9.22 -14.69 -13.35
C ASP A 85 8.23 -15.52 -14.20
N ALA A 86 7.03 -15.78 -13.68
CA ALA A 86 5.97 -16.49 -14.40
C ALA A 86 5.48 -15.71 -15.63
N SER A 87 5.36 -14.39 -15.53
CA SER A 87 5.03 -13.52 -16.66
C SER A 87 6.12 -13.58 -17.75
N ALA A 88 7.38 -13.50 -17.35
CA ALA A 88 8.51 -13.56 -18.27
C ALA A 88 8.66 -14.93 -18.95
N ALA A 89 8.28 -16.00 -18.26
CA ALA A 89 8.27 -17.37 -18.77
C ALA A 89 7.01 -17.70 -19.58
N GLU A 90 6.04 -16.80 -19.68
CA GLU A 90 4.72 -17.03 -20.28
C GLU A 90 4.01 -18.28 -19.69
N ASP A 91 4.22 -18.54 -18.39
CA ASP A 91 3.63 -19.67 -17.65
C ASP A 91 2.35 -19.22 -16.91
N PRO A 92 1.15 -19.49 -17.47
CA PRO A 92 -0.11 -19.07 -16.86
C PRO A 92 -0.42 -19.77 -15.55
N ALA A 93 0.03 -21.00 -15.35
CA ALA A 93 -0.23 -21.72 -14.12
C ALA A 93 0.60 -21.13 -12.97
N ALA A 94 1.89 -20.88 -13.21
CA ALA A 94 2.77 -20.23 -12.25
C ALA A 94 2.33 -18.77 -11.99
N LEU A 95 1.86 -18.04 -13.02
CA LEU A 95 1.32 -16.69 -12.86
C LEU A 95 0.09 -16.68 -11.93
N GLY A 96 -0.87 -17.58 -12.17
CA GLY A 96 -2.06 -17.69 -11.33
C GLY A 96 -1.72 -18.03 -9.86
N ALA A 97 -0.78 -18.96 -9.65
CA ALA A 97 -0.30 -19.33 -8.31
C ALA A 97 0.41 -18.14 -7.62
N GLY A 98 1.24 -17.39 -8.34
CA GLY A 98 1.90 -16.18 -7.83
C GLY A 98 0.90 -15.09 -7.43
N CYS A 99 -0.12 -14.84 -8.27
CA CYS A 99 -1.17 -13.87 -7.97
C CYS A 99 -2.00 -14.29 -6.73
N GLN A 100 -2.34 -15.55 -6.60
CA GLN A 100 -3.03 -16.05 -5.42
C GLN A 100 -2.17 -15.90 -4.15
N LYS A 101 -0.89 -16.23 -4.23
CA LYS A 101 0.05 -16.04 -3.12
C LYS A 101 0.17 -14.58 -2.71
N LEU A 102 0.24 -13.66 -3.69
CA LEU A 102 0.29 -12.23 -3.44
C LEU A 102 -0.97 -11.73 -2.75
N HIS A 103 -2.15 -12.19 -3.20
CA HIS A 103 -3.43 -11.92 -2.56
C HIS A 103 -3.42 -12.35 -1.09
N ASP A 104 -3.12 -13.62 -0.80
CA ASP A 104 -3.20 -14.18 0.54
C ASP A 104 -2.23 -13.50 1.51
N THR A 105 -1.03 -13.17 1.04
CA THR A 105 -0.02 -12.50 1.86
C THR A 105 -0.45 -11.09 2.26
N ASN A 106 -1.08 -10.35 1.36
CA ASN A 106 -1.44 -8.94 1.61
C ASN A 106 -2.85 -8.78 2.18
N THR A 107 -3.87 -9.30 1.52
CA THR A 107 -5.27 -9.14 1.94
C THR A 107 -5.63 -9.94 3.19
N VAL A 108 -4.93 -11.01 3.47
CA VAL A 108 -5.13 -11.79 4.69
C VAL A 108 -4.00 -11.58 5.69
N GLY A 109 -2.76 -11.71 5.24
CA GLY A 109 -1.57 -11.64 6.11
C GLY A 109 -1.32 -10.23 6.66
N LEU A 110 -1.04 -9.25 5.77
CA LEU A 110 -0.69 -7.90 6.18
C LEU A 110 -1.88 -7.14 6.77
N GLN A 111 -3.08 -7.31 6.21
CA GLN A 111 -4.30 -6.67 6.70
C GLN A 111 -4.55 -6.90 8.21
N ARG A 112 -4.20 -8.08 8.74
CA ARG A 112 -4.35 -8.41 10.16
C ARG A 112 -3.43 -7.62 11.09
N ASN A 113 -2.40 -6.97 10.53
CA ASN A 113 -1.44 -6.15 11.26
C ASN A 113 -1.80 -4.66 11.22
N LEU A 114 -2.95 -4.30 10.65
CA LEU A 114 -3.49 -2.94 10.68
C LEU A 114 -4.49 -2.78 11.85
N PRO A 115 -4.61 -1.58 12.44
CA PRO A 115 -3.83 -0.39 12.12
C PRO A 115 -2.39 -0.44 12.66
N THR A 116 -1.51 0.36 12.04
CA THR A 116 -0.16 0.63 12.54
C THR A 116 -0.22 1.73 13.61
N PRO A 117 0.85 1.91 14.43
CA PRO A 117 0.91 3.03 15.38
C PRO A 117 0.94 4.43 14.72
N ASP A 118 1.33 4.55 13.44
CA ASP A 118 1.21 5.79 12.65
C ASP A 118 0.01 5.70 11.69
N PRO A 119 -1.01 6.57 11.84
CA PRO A 119 -2.19 6.55 10.97
C PRO A 119 -1.87 6.84 9.50
N ARG A 120 -0.79 7.59 9.19
CA ARG A 120 -0.36 7.85 7.80
C ARG A 120 0.16 6.57 7.15
N LEU A 121 0.94 5.78 7.90
CA LEU A 121 1.40 4.47 7.44
C LEU A 121 0.22 3.51 7.23
N THR A 122 -0.73 3.50 8.17
CA THR A 122 -1.97 2.71 8.04
C THR A 122 -2.71 3.03 6.75
N GLU A 123 -2.91 4.32 6.42
CA GLU A 123 -3.60 4.75 5.20
C GLU A 123 -2.88 4.27 3.94
N ARG A 124 -1.53 4.38 3.89
CA ARG A 124 -0.75 3.95 2.72
C ARG A 124 -0.77 2.44 2.53
N LEU A 125 -0.63 1.69 3.61
CA LEU A 125 -0.71 0.23 3.55
C LEU A 125 -2.11 -0.25 3.17
N GLN A 126 -3.17 0.39 3.66
CA GLN A 126 -4.53 0.04 3.27
C GLN A 126 -4.74 0.23 1.76
N ARG A 127 -4.33 1.38 1.20
CA ARG A 127 -4.41 1.62 -0.25
C ARG A 127 -3.60 0.61 -1.06
N MET A 128 -2.40 0.28 -0.60
CA MET A 128 -1.58 -0.76 -1.23
C MET A 128 -2.31 -2.11 -1.25
N ILE A 129 -2.91 -2.51 -0.13
CA ILE A 129 -3.64 -3.77 -0.01
C ILE A 129 -4.87 -3.78 -0.94
N ASP A 130 -5.62 -2.69 -1.01
CA ASP A 130 -6.80 -2.56 -1.88
C ASP A 130 -6.41 -2.66 -3.37
N ASP A 131 -5.30 -2.02 -3.76
CA ASP A 131 -4.78 -2.11 -5.12
C ASP A 131 -4.25 -3.52 -5.45
N ILE A 132 -3.53 -4.16 -4.52
CA ILE A 132 -3.10 -5.56 -4.68
C ILE A 132 -4.31 -6.50 -4.82
N ASN A 133 -5.35 -6.30 -4.02
CA ASN A 133 -6.57 -7.09 -4.11
C ASN A 133 -7.19 -6.98 -5.51
N THR A 134 -7.33 -5.76 -6.04
CA THR A 134 -7.85 -5.52 -7.39
C THR A 134 -6.95 -6.14 -8.46
N ALA A 135 -5.64 -5.94 -8.36
CA ALA A 135 -4.66 -6.48 -9.29
C ALA A 135 -4.70 -8.02 -9.33
N THR A 136 -4.71 -8.67 -8.19
CA THR A 136 -4.66 -10.14 -8.12
C THR A 136 -5.93 -10.79 -8.62
N HIS A 137 -7.10 -10.21 -8.37
CA HIS A 137 -8.36 -10.66 -8.96
C HIS A 137 -8.35 -10.53 -10.49
N ALA A 138 -7.87 -9.42 -11.03
CA ALA A 138 -7.73 -9.24 -12.48
C ALA A 138 -6.72 -10.22 -13.08
N CYS A 139 -5.58 -10.46 -12.41
CA CYS A 139 -4.59 -11.45 -12.81
C CYS A 139 -5.18 -12.87 -12.93
N VAL A 140 -5.93 -13.31 -11.91
CA VAL A 140 -6.58 -14.64 -11.93
C VAL A 140 -7.59 -14.74 -13.08
N ARG A 141 -8.40 -13.69 -13.32
CA ARG A 141 -9.31 -13.68 -14.48
C ARG A 141 -8.55 -13.72 -15.80
N PHE A 142 -7.49 -12.91 -15.96
CA PHE A 142 -6.65 -12.94 -17.16
C PHE A 142 -6.07 -14.33 -17.43
N VAL A 143 -5.60 -15.03 -16.41
CA VAL A 143 -5.09 -16.40 -16.58
C VAL A 143 -6.16 -17.35 -17.15
N LEU A 144 -7.41 -17.17 -16.76
CA LEU A 144 -8.53 -18.01 -17.20
C LEU A 144 -9.08 -17.62 -18.58
N THR A 145 -9.21 -16.33 -18.84
CA THR A 145 -9.96 -15.80 -20.00
C THR A 145 -9.07 -15.29 -21.13
N ARG A 146 -7.84 -14.90 -20.82
CA ARG A 146 -6.92 -14.18 -21.71
C ARG A 146 -7.44 -12.82 -22.18
N ASP A 147 -8.33 -12.22 -21.40
CA ASP A 147 -8.86 -10.90 -21.67
C ASP A 147 -7.81 -9.83 -21.42
N GLU A 148 -7.53 -9.01 -22.43
CA GLU A 148 -6.49 -7.95 -22.35
C GLU A 148 -6.90 -6.85 -21.36
N VAL A 149 -8.19 -6.58 -21.15
CA VAL A 149 -8.68 -5.61 -20.15
C VAL A 149 -8.29 -6.06 -18.73
N ASP A 150 -8.37 -7.36 -18.44
CA ASP A 150 -7.91 -7.90 -17.16
C ASP A 150 -6.39 -7.82 -17.03
N ALA A 151 -5.63 -8.01 -18.14
CA ALA A 151 -4.18 -7.85 -18.13
C ALA A 151 -3.76 -6.39 -17.88
N GLU A 152 -4.42 -5.41 -18.49
CA GLU A 152 -4.20 -3.98 -18.23
C GLU A 152 -4.56 -3.62 -16.80
N THR A 153 -5.73 -4.02 -16.33
CA THR A 153 -6.18 -3.78 -14.95
C THR A 153 -5.16 -4.33 -13.93
N TYR A 154 -4.70 -5.55 -14.13
CA TYR A 154 -3.68 -6.16 -13.28
C TYR A 154 -2.40 -5.32 -13.23
N ARG A 155 -1.86 -4.90 -14.38
CA ARG A 155 -0.63 -4.11 -14.48
C ARG A 155 -0.77 -2.75 -13.81
N ASP A 156 -1.86 -2.04 -14.07
CA ASP A 156 -2.09 -0.69 -13.56
C ASP A 156 -2.23 -0.67 -12.04
N TYR A 157 -3.04 -1.56 -11.49
CA TYR A 157 -3.22 -1.64 -10.04
C TYR A 157 -1.98 -2.14 -9.31
N LEU A 158 -1.21 -3.05 -9.92
CA LEU A 158 0.07 -3.47 -9.34
C LEU A 158 1.09 -2.33 -9.31
N ALA A 159 1.16 -1.50 -10.36
CA ALA A 159 2.02 -0.31 -10.36
C ALA A 159 1.64 0.68 -9.25
N ARG A 160 0.35 0.96 -9.07
CA ARG A 160 -0.14 1.82 -7.98
C ARG A 160 0.18 1.25 -6.59
N ALA A 161 0.04 -0.07 -6.42
CA ALA A 161 0.39 -0.72 -5.17
C ALA A 161 1.89 -0.55 -4.83
N VAL A 162 2.77 -0.62 -5.83
CA VAL A 162 4.22 -0.38 -5.67
C VAL A 162 4.48 1.07 -5.25
N ASP A 163 3.78 2.06 -5.83
CA ASP A 163 3.92 3.46 -5.43
C ASP A 163 3.51 3.66 -3.96
N HIS A 164 2.38 3.09 -3.54
CA HIS A 164 1.95 3.14 -2.14
C HIS A 164 2.92 2.43 -1.18
N LEU A 165 3.56 1.33 -1.62
CA LEU A 165 4.59 0.66 -0.84
C LEU A 165 5.83 1.55 -0.65
N HIS A 166 6.26 2.28 -1.68
CA HIS A 166 7.38 3.22 -1.58
C HIS A 166 7.08 4.36 -0.59
N GLU A 167 5.86 4.91 -0.65
CA GLU A 167 5.43 5.95 0.29
C GLU A 167 5.32 5.40 1.72
N ALA A 168 4.75 4.21 1.90
CA ALA A 168 4.68 3.53 3.20
C ALA A 168 6.08 3.29 3.79
N LYS A 169 7.03 2.83 2.96
CA LYS A 169 8.42 2.65 3.40
C LYS A 169 9.06 3.96 3.84
N ALA A 170 8.86 5.06 3.13
CA ALA A 170 9.40 6.35 3.51
C ALA A 170 8.87 6.84 4.88
N ILE A 171 7.58 6.60 5.17
CA ILE A 171 6.98 6.91 6.47
C ILE A 171 7.61 6.04 7.57
N LEU A 172 7.70 4.73 7.34
CA LEU A 172 8.29 3.79 8.31
C LEU A 172 9.74 4.14 8.63
N ASP A 173 10.55 4.41 7.61
CA ASP A 173 11.96 4.80 7.78
C ASP A 173 12.10 6.10 8.60
N ALA A 174 11.20 7.08 8.37
CA ALA A 174 11.18 8.33 9.14
C ALA A 174 10.78 8.13 10.61
N ASP A 175 9.83 7.24 10.89
CA ASP A 175 9.37 6.94 12.25
C ASP A 175 10.41 6.13 13.06
N LEU A 176 11.21 5.33 12.38
CA LEU A 176 12.29 4.53 12.99
C LEU A 176 13.62 5.27 13.12
N ALA A 177 13.76 6.44 12.46
CA ALA A 177 15.00 7.22 12.50
C ALA A 177 15.33 7.63 13.95
N PRO A 178 16.61 7.56 14.37
CA PRO A 178 17.05 8.04 15.66
C PRO A 178 16.80 9.56 15.76
N ARG A 179 16.19 10.00 16.85
CA ARG A 179 15.96 11.42 17.18
C ARG A 179 16.97 11.90 18.20
#